data_2cbd54e0461a42b7b2a5e1b8b9d4370c
#
_entry.id   2cbd54e0461a42b7b2a5e1b8b9d4370c
#
_cell.length_a   1.000
_cell.length_b   1.000
_cell.length_c   1.000
_cell.angle_alpha   90.00
_cell.angle_beta   90.00
_cell.angle_gamma   90.00
#
_symmetry.space_group_name_H-M   'P 1'
#
loop_
_entity.id
_entity.type
_entity.pdbx_description
1 polymer ?
#
loop_
_entity_poly.entity_id
_entity_poly.type
_entity_poly.pdbx_seq_one_letter_code
_entity_poly.pdbx_strand_id
1 'polypeptide(L)'
;QSRAEIVAILHAGLPVTEFRAGPIIGDGSASFDMVRYLTERLPVMVAPKWILNEVQPIGIRDALAYLVAAVGRVDSIGITDIGSDRLTFKEMMERYAAVRGLPRIIIPVPVLAPSLAALWVGLVTPIPNCLAVPLIQGVVQPGVADTRRARELFPDIVPIPYREAVSRALERTRTGKVATRWSVSGGPNHPGVLLEDKEGVVTEVRTKLVDAPAADVFTAFSSLGGARGWRVWNWAWTARGIIDQMIGGPGLRRGRRDPLVLYPGEALDFWRVEEYQPTSLLRLRAEMKVPGQAWPQFEAIPEGNQTRLVQTAFFAPTGFFGWLYWYGIYPFHARIFSDLVSAIAKDALSPLGGSS
;
A
#
# COMPACT_ATOMS: atom_id res chain seq x y z
N GLN A 1 -3.04 -13.26 -26.92
CA GLN A 1 -1.70 -13.42 -27.52
C GLN A 1 -0.70 -13.61 -26.40
N SER A 2 0.11 -14.67 -26.48
CA SER A 2 1.00 -15.06 -25.39
C SER A 2 2.28 -14.21 -25.41
N ARG A 3 2.93 -14.07 -24.23
CA ARG A 3 4.25 -13.43 -24.13
C ARG A 3 5.28 -14.11 -25.05
N ALA A 4 5.12 -15.40 -25.31
CA ALA A 4 5.98 -16.16 -26.21
C ALA A 4 5.92 -15.67 -27.66
N GLU A 5 4.75 -15.22 -28.15
CA GLU A 5 4.62 -14.66 -29.51
C GLU A 5 5.35 -13.33 -29.65
N ILE A 6 5.25 -12.46 -28.65
CA ILE A 6 5.96 -11.17 -28.65
C ILE A 6 7.46 -11.42 -28.69
N VAL A 7 7.95 -12.34 -27.86
CA VAL A 7 9.37 -12.72 -27.81
C VAL A 7 9.83 -13.29 -29.14
N ALA A 8 9.05 -14.19 -29.76
CA ALA A 8 9.39 -14.77 -31.07
C ALA A 8 9.50 -13.69 -32.17
N ILE A 9 8.59 -12.70 -32.17
CA ILE A 9 8.63 -11.58 -33.12
C ILE A 9 9.88 -10.72 -32.92
N LEU A 10 10.23 -10.41 -31.67
CA LEU A 10 11.41 -9.61 -31.35
C LEU A 10 12.71 -10.33 -31.76
N HIS A 11 12.83 -11.63 -31.48
CA HIS A 11 14.01 -12.42 -31.86
C HIS A 11 14.17 -12.62 -33.37
N ALA A 12 13.10 -12.48 -34.14
CA ALA A 12 13.17 -12.63 -35.61
C ALA A 12 13.87 -11.47 -36.33
N GLY A 13 14.03 -10.30 -35.70
CA GLY A 13 14.55 -9.10 -36.34
C GLY A 13 15.60 -8.31 -35.59
N LEU A 14 15.84 -8.61 -34.28
CA LEU A 14 16.71 -7.82 -33.43
C LEU A 14 17.61 -8.71 -32.55
N PRO A 15 18.80 -8.24 -32.15
CA PRO A 15 19.62 -8.88 -31.11
C PRO A 15 18.98 -8.62 -29.74
N VAL A 16 18.18 -9.57 -29.25
CA VAL A 16 17.39 -9.41 -28.02
C VAL A 16 18.07 -10.10 -26.84
N THR A 17 18.17 -9.40 -25.74
CA THR A 17 18.44 -9.97 -24.40
C THR A 17 17.11 -10.23 -23.70
N GLU A 18 16.83 -11.48 -23.36
CA GLU A 18 15.61 -11.91 -22.69
C GLU A 18 15.93 -12.42 -21.28
N PHE A 19 15.41 -11.73 -20.26
CA PHE A 19 15.41 -12.25 -18.89
C PHE A 19 14.10 -12.95 -18.59
N ARG A 20 14.19 -14.22 -18.17
CA ARG A 20 13.04 -14.98 -17.68
C ARG A 20 13.07 -15.03 -16.17
N ALA A 21 12.02 -14.51 -15.56
CA ALA A 21 11.87 -14.44 -14.12
C ALA A 21 10.60 -15.16 -13.67
N GLY A 22 10.67 -15.80 -12.52
CA GLY A 22 9.50 -16.26 -11.79
C GLY A 22 8.69 -15.09 -11.20
N PRO A 23 7.92 -15.31 -10.13
CA PRO A 23 7.17 -14.25 -9.47
C PRO A 23 8.07 -13.11 -9.00
N ILE A 24 7.81 -11.88 -9.46
CA ILE A 24 8.57 -10.70 -9.02
C ILE A 24 7.97 -10.19 -7.71
N ILE A 25 8.82 -9.98 -6.71
CA ILE A 25 8.44 -9.52 -5.37
C ILE A 25 8.75 -8.03 -5.25
N GLY A 26 7.70 -7.23 -5.19
CA GLY A 26 7.81 -5.78 -5.11
C GLY A 26 6.46 -5.11 -5.27
N ASP A 27 6.43 -3.81 -4.96
CA ASP A 27 5.23 -2.99 -5.04
C ASP A 27 4.70 -2.95 -6.48
N GLY A 28 3.38 -3.10 -6.65
CA GLY A 28 2.72 -3.10 -7.96
C GLY A 28 2.90 -4.38 -8.78
N SER A 29 3.54 -5.43 -8.24
CA SER A 29 3.60 -6.74 -8.88
C SER A 29 2.33 -7.55 -8.63
N ALA A 30 1.59 -7.88 -9.68
CA ALA A 30 0.38 -8.68 -9.56
C ALA A 30 0.64 -10.08 -8.95
N SER A 31 1.83 -10.67 -9.16
CA SER A 31 2.22 -11.93 -8.54
C SER A 31 2.40 -11.79 -7.03
N PHE A 32 3.04 -10.71 -6.59
CA PHE A 32 3.24 -10.41 -5.18
C PHE A 32 1.92 -10.06 -4.50
N ASP A 33 1.10 -9.26 -5.14
CA ASP A 33 -0.22 -8.89 -4.63
C ASP A 33 -1.13 -10.11 -4.48
N MET A 34 -1.06 -11.09 -5.40
CA MET A 34 -1.81 -12.34 -5.24
C MET A 34 -1.41 -13.06 -3.96
N VAL A 35 -0.11 -13.28 -3.71
CA VAL A 35 0.38 -13.90 -2.47
C VAL A 35 -0.09 -13.11 -1.25
N ARG A 36 0.07 -11.80 -1.30
CA ARG A 36 -0.29 -10.88 -0.23
C ARG A 36 -1.77 -10.95 0.12
N TYR A 37 -2.66 -10.66 -0.84
CA TYR A 37 -4.09 -10.61 -0.58
C TYR A 37 -4.67 -11.96 -0.14
N LEU A 38 -4.26 -13.05 -0.78
CA LEU A 38 -4.68 -14.39 -0.36
C LEU A 38 -4.26 -14.67 1.08
N THR A 39 -3.01 -14.34 1.43
CA THR A 39 -2.50 -14.59 2.78
C THR A 39 -3.10 -13.66 3.81
N GLU A 40 -3.33 -12.39 3.50
CA GLU A 40 -3.86 -11.41 4.46
C GLU A 40 -5.36 -11.58 4.70
N ARG A 41 -6.12 -11.89 3.66
CA ARG A 41 -7.59 -11.97 3.75
C ARG A 41 -8.10 -13.31 4.28
N LEU A 42 -7.35 -14.41 4.10
CA LEU A 42 -7.81 -15.75 4.43
C LEU A 42 -7.02 -16.37 5.59
N PRO A 43 -7.58 -16.43 6.79
CA PRO A 43 -6.95 -17.11 7.93
C PRO A 43 -6.85 -18.62 7.73
N VAL A 44 -7.83 -19.20 7.05
CA VAL A 44 -7.84 -20.60 6.60
C VAL A 44 -8.12 -20.60 5.10
N MET A 45 -7.27 -21.25 4.34
CA MET A 45 -7.39 -21.32 2.89
C MET A 45 -7.35 -22.78 2.41
N VAL A 46 -8.37 -23.17 1.64
CA VAL A 46 -8.35 -24.37 0.83
C VAL A 46 -7.84 -24.02 -0.54
N ALA A 47 -6.76 -24.66 -0.99
CA ALA A 47 -6.07 -24.29 -2.22
C ALA A 47 -5.80 -25.53 -3.09
N PRO A 48 -5.70 -25.37 -4.42
CA PRO A 48 -5.43 -26.46 -5.33
C PRO A 48 -4.04 -27.08 -5.09
N LYS A 49 -3.87 -28.37 -5.38
CA LYS A 49 -2.61 -29.09 -5.17
C LYS A 49 -1.41 -28.47 -5.91
N TRP A 50 -1.63 -27.77 -7.03
CA TRP A 50 -0.55 -27.11 -7.78
C TRP A 50 0.15 -25.98 -7.02
N ILE A 51 -0.38 -25.49 -5.89
CA ILE A 51 0.37 -24.54 -5.02
C ILE A 51 1.64 -25.18 -4.41
N LEU A 52 1.78 -26.50 -4.49
CA LEU A 52 2.98 -27.24 -4.11
C LEU A 52 4.03 -27.29 -5.22
N ASN A 53 3.75 -26.75 -6.41
CA ASN A 53 4.73 -26.64 -7.47
C ASN A 53 5.82 -25.63 -7.09
N GLU A 54 7.05 -25.98 -7.41
CA GLU A 54 8.20 -25.12 -7.18
C GLU A 54 8.23 -23.96 -8.18
N VAL A 55 8.51 -22.79 -7.67
CA VAL A 55 8.77 -21.55 -8.41
C VAL A 55 10.04 -20.89 -7.86
N GLN A 56 10.60 -19.96 -8.61
CA GLN A 56 11.79 -19.24 -8.17
C GLN A 56 11.53 -17.72 -8.24
N PRO A 57 11.01 -17.11 -7.14
CA PRO A 57 10.74 -15.67 -7.09
C PRO A 57 12.03 -14.86 -7.13
N ILE A 58 11.92 -13.57 -7.47
CA ILE A 58 13.02 -12.61 -7.44
C ILE A 58 12.54 -11.25 -6.93
N GLY A 59 13.36 -10.56 -6.13
CA GLY A 59 13.09 -9.19 -5.72
C GLY A 59 13.11 -8.21 -6.90
N ILE A 60 12.21 -7.23 -6.90
CA ILE A 60 12.12 -6.23 -7.99
C ILE A 60 13.46 -5.49 -8.20
N ARG A 61 14.19 -5.19 -7.11
CA ARG A 61 15.49 -4.50 -7.19
C ARG A 61 16.54 -5.36 -7.88
N ASP A 62 16.54 -6.65 -7.61
CA ASP A 62 17.48 -7.59 -8.24
C ASP A 62 17.14 -7.76 -9.72
N ALA A 63 15.85 -7.88 -10.06
CA ALA A 63 15.40 -7.92 -11.45
C ALA A 63 15.82 -6.65 -12.21
N LEU A 64 15.68 -5.47 -11.60
CA LEU A 64 16.12 -4.21 -12.18
C LEU A 64 17.65 -4.14 -12.30
N ALA A 65 18.41 -4.69 -11.33
CA ALA A 65 19.86 -4.74 -11.41
C ALA A 65 20.34 -5.53 -12.64
N TYR A 66 19.71 -6.68 -12.95
CA TYR A 66 19.99 -7.43 -14.17
C TYR A 66 19.67 -6.64 -15.43
N LEU A 67 18.54 -5.94 -15.47
CA LEU A 67 18.16 -5.10 -16.61
C LEU A 67 19.16 -3.96 -16.81
N VAL A 68 19.53 -3.25 -15.75
CA VAL A 68 20.52 -2.16 -15.80
C VAL A 68 21.88 -2.67 -16.24
N ALA A 69 22.34 -3.82 -15.72
CA ALA A 69 23.61 -4.41 -16.10
C ALA A 69 23.65 -4.90 -17.55
N ALA A 70 22.49 -5.19 -18.15
CA ALA A 70 22.39 -5.53 -19.57
C ALA A 70 22.40 -4.31 -20.49
N VAL A 71 21.95 -3.13 -19.99
CA VAL A 71 22.02 -1.87 -20.74
C VAL A 71 23.50 -1.46 -20.89
N GLY A 72 23.94 -1.24 -22.10
CA GLY A 72 25.35 -0.88 -22.36
C GLY A 72 26.22 -2.07 -22.78
N ARG A 73 25.70 -3.30 -22.78
CA ARG A 73 26.38 -4.41 -23.46
C ARG A 73 26.14 -4.29 -24.97
N VAL A 74 27.21 -4.43 -25.71
CA VAL A 74 27.18 -4.34 -27.20
C VAL A 74 26.52 -5.59 -27.79
N ASP A 75 26.74 -6.74 -27.14
CA ASP A 75 26.24 -8.03 -27.62
C ASP A 75 25.01 -8.46 -26.83
N SER A 76 24.03 -9.01 -27.55
CA SER A 76 22.88 -9.70 -26.95
C SER A 76 23.33 -10.96 -26.21
N ILE A 77 22.92 -11.11 -24.97
CA ILE A 77 23.21 -12.31 -24.17
C ILE A 77 22.19 -13.44 -24.36
N GLY A 78 21.20 -13.22 -25.23
CA GLY A 78 20.12 -14.19 -25.48
C GLY A 78 19.25 -14.41 -24.23
N ILE A 79 18.72 -15.65 -24.10
CA ILE A 79 17.82 -16.03 -23.02
C ILE A 79 18.63 -16.35 -21.74
N THR A 80 18.25 -15.71 -20.63
CA THR A 80 18.90 -15.90 -19.33
C THR A 80 17.84 -15.93 -18.24
N ASP A 81 17.78 -17.02 -17.49
CA ASP A 81 16.85 -17.17 -16.36
C ASP A 81 17.41 -16.51 -15.11
N ILE A 82 16.56 -15.76 -14.40
CA ILE A 82 16.91 -15.08 -13.15
C ILE A 82 15.94 -15.45 -12.03
N GLY A 83 16.43 -15.57 -10.80
CA GLY A 83 15.63 -15.96 -9.65
C GLY A 83 16.44 -16.03 -8.37
N SER A 84 15.79 -16.07 -7.21
CA SER A 84 16.43 -16.23 -5.90
C SER A 84 16.20 -17.64 -5.31
N ASP A 85 15.47 -17.76 -4.20
CA ASP A 85 15.18 -19.05 -3.54
C ASP A 85 14.25 -19.92 -4.38
N ARG A 86 14.41 -21.25 -4.30
CA ARG A 86 13.40 -22.19 -4.75
C ARG A 86 12.37 -22.38 -3.66
N LEU A 87 11.12 -22.13 -3.97
CA LEU A 87 10.00 -22.20 -3.04
C LEU A 87 8.75 -22.73 -3.75
N THR A 88 7.91 -23.45 -3.03
CA THR A 88 6.54 -23.68 -3.48
C THR A 88 5.71 -22.40 -3.28
N PHE A 89 4.63 -22.25 -4.04
CA PHE A 89 3.73 -21.12 -3.86
C PHE A 89 3.12 -21.12 -2.44
N LYS A 90 2.89 -22.30 -1.86
CA LYS A 90 2.49 -22.48 -0.46
C LYS A 90 3.53 -21.89 0.50
N GLU A 91 4.81 -22.24 0.34
CA GLU A 91 5.90 -21.70 1.18
C GLU A 91 6.04 -20.18 1.03
N MET A 92 5.82 -19.63 -0.17
CA MET A 92 5.80 -18.18 -0.36
C MET A 92 4.74 -17.53 0.53
N MET A 93 3.51 -18.06 0.56
CA MET A 93 2.43 -17.57 1.42
C MET A 93 2.76 -17.73 2.91
N GLU A 94 3.31 -18.89 3.31
CA GLU A 94 3.70 -19.15 4.70
C GLU A 94 4.82 -18.22 5.17
N ARG A 95 5.84 -18.01 4.35
CA ARG A 95 6.95 -17.07 4.66
C ARG A 95 6.45 -15.63 4.69
N TYR A 96 5.53 -15.25 3.80
CA TYR A 96 4.86 -13.96 3.85
C TYR A 96 4.09 -13.80 5.17
N ALA A 97 3.29 -14.78 5.54
CA ALA A 97 2.52 -14.81 6.79
C ALA A 97 3.44 -14.65 8.01
N ALA A 98 4.57 -15.35 8.03
CA ALA A 98 5.56 -15.25 9.11
C ALA A 98 6.17 -13.83 9.22
N VAL A 99 6.49 -13.17 8.11
CA VAL A 99 6.97 -11.78 8.10
C VAL A 99 5.92 -10.82 8.66
N ARG A 100 4.64 -11.08 8.39
CA ARG A 100 3.50 -10.27 8.87
C ARG A 100 3.04 -10.63 10.28
N GLY A 101 3.54 -11.73 10.87
CA GLY A 101 3.08 -12.24 12.15
C GLY A 101 1.64 -12.78 12.10
N LEU A 102 1.19 -13.33 10.97
CA LEU A 102 -0.16 -13.82 10.76
C LEU A 102 -0.20 -15.35 10.85
N PRO A 103 -0.96 -15.94 11.80
CA PRO A 103 -1.21 -17.40 11.77
C PRO A 103 -2.09 -17.75 10.56
N ARG A 104 -1.62 -18.71 9.74
CA ARG A 104 -2.33 -19.16 8.52
C ARG A 104 -2.34 -20.66 8.41
N ILE A 105 -3.48 -21.19 7.98
CA ILE A 105 -3.65 -22.63 7.70
C ILE A 105 -3.95 -22.75 6.21
N ILE A 106 -3.08 -23.43 5.48
CA ILE A 106 -3.22 -23.64 4.04
C ILE A 106 -3.35 -25.13 3.79
N ILE A 107 -4.51 -25.57 3.28
CA ILE A 107 -4.88 -26.97 3.06
C ILE A 107 -4.89 -27.22 1.55
N PRO A 108 -3.89 -27.94 1.00
CA PRO A 108 -3.89 -28.35 -0.39
C PRO A 108 -4.94 -29.44 -0.65
N VAL A 109 -5.78 -29.26 -1.69
CA VAL A 109 -6.78 -30.25 -2.10
C VAL A 109 -6.56 -30.67 -3.55
N PRO A 110 -6.84 -31.95 -3.91
CA PRO A 110 -6.55 -32.46 -5.25
C PRO A 110 -7.44 -31.91 -6.37
N VAL A 111 -8.57 -31.29 -6.01
CA VAL A 111 -9.63 -30.96 -6.97
C VAL A 111 -10.00 -29.49 -6.89
N LEU A 112 -9.35 -28.68 -7.72
CA LEU A 112 -9.90 -27.38 -8.15
C LEU A 112 -9.38 -27.10 -9.56
N ALA A 113 -10.29 -27.02 -10.53
CA ALA A 113 -9.95 -26.61 -11.87
C ALA A 113 -9.29 -25.21 -11.84
N PRO A 114 -8.22 -24.96 -12.63
CA PRO A 114 -7.55 -23.66 -12.64
C PRO A 114 -8.49 -22.47 -12.90
N SER A 115 -9.54 -22.68 -13.68
CA SER A 115 -10.58 -21.68 -13.95
C SER A 115 -11.41 -21.32 -12.72
N LEU A 116 -11.76 -22.28 -11.87
CA LEU A 116 -12.46 -22.03 -10.61
C LEU A 116 -11.54 -21.33 -9.60
N ALA A 117 -10.27 -21.73 -9.55
CA ALA A 117 -9.28 -21.08 -8.70
C ALA A 117 -9.08 -19.61 -9.12
N ALA A 118 -9.05 -19.32 -10.43
CA ALA A 118 -8.93 -17.97 -10.94
C ALA A 118 -10.14 -17.10 -10.59
N LEU A 119 -11.35 -17.63 -10.72
CA LEU A 119 -12.58 -16.94 -10.34
C LEU A 119 -12.57 -16.62 -8.84
N TRP A 120 -12.16 -17.56 -8.02
CA TRP A 120 -12.08 -17.38 -6.57
C TRP A 120 -11.00 -16.36 -6.16
N VAL A 121 -9.83 -16.38 -6.80
CA VAL A 121 -8.79 -15.37 -6.61
C VAL A 121 -9.33 -13.98 -6.97
N GLY A 122 -10.03 -13.83 -8.10
CA GLY A 122 -10.67 -12.57 -8.47
C GLY A 122 -11.76 -12.09 -7.51
N LEU A 123 -12.40 -13.00 -6.76
CA LEU A 123 -13.37 -12.64 -5.71
C LEU A 123 -12.68 -12.18 -4.41
N VAL A 124 -11.57 -12.83 -4.06
CA VAL A 124 -10.85 -12.59 -2.79
C VAL A 124 -9.82 -11.47 -2.91
N THR A 125 -9.31 -11.23 -4.10
CA THR A 125 -8.27 -10.22 -4.36
C THR A 125 -8.80 -9.12 -5.28
N PRO A 126 -8.27 -7.89 -5.24
CA PRO A 126 -8.63 -6.83 -6.17
C PRO A 126 -8.00 -7.01 -7.56
N ILE A 127 -7.31 -8.14 -7.81
CA ILE A 127 -6.64 -8.42 -9.07
C ILE A 127 -7.69 -8.77 -10.13
N PRO A 128 -7.77 -8.03 -11.24
CA PRO A 128 -8.70 -8.34 -12.31
C PRO A 128 -8.48 -9.74 -12.89
N ASN A 129 -9.56 -10.45 -13.20
CA ASN A 129 -9.50 -11.81 -13.74
C ASN A 129 -8.62 -11.92 -15.01
N CYS A 130 -8.55 -10.87 -15.82
CA CYS A 130 -7.66 -10.82 -16.99
C CYS A 130 -6.17 -10.93 -16.64
N LEU A 131 -5.77 -10.58 -15.43
CA LEU A 131 -4.41 -10.76 -14.90
C LEU A 131 -4.28 -12.02 -14.04
N ALA A 132 -5.30 -12.33 -13.21
CA ALA A 132 -5.28 -13.48 -12.31
C ALA A 132 -5.19 -14.82 -13.08
N VAL A 133 -5.96 -14.96 -14.17
CA VAL A 133 -5.99 -16.19 -14.97
C VAL A 133 -4.62 -16.56 -15.56
N PRO A 134 -3.92 -15.67 -16.29
CA PRO A 134 -2.58 -15.96 -16.80
C PRO A 134 -1.54 -16.24 -15.72
N LEU A 135 -1.64 -15.54 -14.57
CA LEU A 135 -0.74 -15.76 -13.44
C LEU A 135 -0.90 -17.16 -12.84
N ILE A 136 -2.16 -17.57 -12.61
CA ILE A 136 -2.47 -18.91 -12.11
C ILE A 136 -2.01 -19.99 -13.10
N GLN A 137 -2.30 -19.80 -14.38
CA GLN A 137 -1.83 -20.72 -15.43
C GLN A 137 -0.31 -20.87 -15.43
N GLY A 138 0.41 -19.78 -15.15
CA GLY A 138 1.86 -19.79 -15.01
C GLY A 138 2.38 -20.57 -13.81
N VAL A 139 1.63 -20.62 -12.72
CA VAL A 139 2.00 -21.36 -11.49
C VAL A 139 1.56 -22.84 -11.52
N VAL A 140 0.59 -23.20 -12.36
CA VAL A 140 0.15 -24.59 -12.53
C VAL A 140 1.27 -25.48 -13.07
N GLN A 141 2.21 -24.93 -13.83
CA GLN A 141 3.41 -25.64 -14.27
C GLN A 141 4.58 -25.33 -13.33
N PRO A 142 5.39 -26.31 -12.95
CA PRO A 142 6.63 -26.05 -12.22
C PRO A 142 7.54 -25.11 -13.03
N GLY A 143 8.03 -24.06 -12.39
CA GLY A 143 8.85 -23.02 -13.05
C GLY A 143 10.13 -22.74 -12.29
N VAL A 144 11.05 -23.69 -12.27
CA VAL A 144 12.38 -23.50 -11.67
C VAL A 144 13.35 -22.97 -12.73
N ALA A 145 13.95 -21.83 -12.46
CA ALA A 145 14.88 -21.15 -13.33
C ALA A 145 16.29 -21.80 -13.30
N ASP A 146 16.96 -21.90 -14.43
CA ASP A 146 18.39 -22.24 -14.46
C ASP A 146 19.24 -20.96 -14.36
N THR A 147 19.53 -20.57 -13.15
CA THR A 147 20.25 -19.33 -12.83
C THR A 147 21.77 -19.42 -12.99
N ARG A 148 22.33 -20.54 -13.47
CA ARG A 148 23.80 -20.71 -13.63
C ARG A 148 24.36 -19.66 -14.57
N ARG A 149 23.75 -19.51 -15.74
CA ARG A 149 24.14 -18.51 -16.74
C ARG A 149 24.07 -17.07 -16.23
N ALA A 150 23.04 -16.75 -15.46
CA ALA A 150 22.94 -15.42 -14.85
C ALA A 150 24.09 -15.13 -13.88
N ARG A 151 24.48 -16.11 -13.07
CA ARG A 151 25.62 -16.00 -12.13
C ARG A 151 26.96 -15.86 -12.84
N GLU A 152 27.15 -16.55 -13.96
CA GLU A 152 28.33 -16.42 -14.77
C GLU A 152 28.45 -15.06 -15.47
N LEU A 153 27.37 -14.57 -16.02
CA LEU A 153 27.33 -13.30 -16.75
C LEU A 153 27.31 -12.06 -15.85
N PHE A 154 26.79 -12.20 -14.64
CA PHE A 154 26.60 -11.11 -13.68
C PHE A 154 27.01 -11.54 -12.26
N PRO A 155 28.30 -11.84 -12.01
CA PRO A 155 28.79 -12.38 -10.73
C PRO A 155 28.56 -11.40 -9.56
N ASP A 156 28.47 -10.09 -9.83
CA ASP A 156 28.29 -9.06 -8.83
C ASP A 156 26.81 -8.94 -8.37
N ILE A 157 25.88 -9.59 -9.08
CA ILE A 157 24.46 -9.54 -8.73
C ILE A 157 24.09 -10.80 -7.94
N VAL A 158 23.91 -10.64 -6.63
CA VAL A 158 23.46 -11.71 -5.72
C VAL A 158 22.02 -11.41 -5.30
N PRO A 159 21.00 -12.11 -5.87
CA PRO A 159 19.62 -11.89 -5.52
C PRO A 159 19.36 -12.14 -4.03
N ILE A 160 18.63 -11.22 -3.38
CA ILE A 160 18.25 -11.36 -1.97
C ILE A 160 17.24 -12.49 -1.78
N PRO A 161 17.25 -13.15 -0.59
CA PRO A 161 16.25 -14.16 -0.26
C PRO A 161 14.83 -13.62 -0.28
N TYR A 162 13.86 -14.47 -0.59
CA TYR A 162 12.43 -14.13 -0.67
C TYR A 162 11.92 -13.40 0.58
N ARG A 163 12.28 -13.88 1.78
CA ARG A 163 11.86 -13.26 3.04
C ARG A 163 12.32 -11.80 3.14
N GLU A 164 13.53 -11.51 2.72
CA GLU A 164 14.08 -10.16 2.74
C GLU A 164 13.41 -9.28 1.68
N ALA A 165 13.16 -9.82 0.48
CA ALA A 165 12.42 -9.11 -0.57
C ALA A 165 11.01 -8.70 -0.09
N VAL A 166 10.30 -9.60 0.60
CA VAL A 166 8.99 -9.33 1.23
C VAL A 166 9.11 -8.24 2.29
N SER A 167 10.09 -8.35 3.19
CA SER A 167 10.29 -7.37 4.26
C SER A 167 10.54 -5.97 3.70
N ARG A 168 11.37 -5.84 2.67
CA ARG A 168 11.67 -4.58 2.00
C ARG A 168 10.44 -4.01 1.25
N ALA A 169 9.64 -4.87 0.61
CA ALA A 169 8.41 -4.45 -0.04
C ALA A 169 7.39 -3.90 0.97
N LEU A 170 7.23 -4.57 2.12
CA LEU A 170 6.33 -4.15 3.19
C LEU A 170 6.81 -2.90 3.93
N GLU A 171 8.11 -2.68 4.07
CA GLU A 171 8.64 -1.49 4.73
C GLU A 171 8.35 -0.22 3.95
N ARG A 172 8.40 -0.26 2.62
CA ARG A 172 7.96 0.86 1.77
C ARG A 172 6.50 1.22 2.01
N THR A 173 5.64 0.23 2.17
CA THR A 173 4.24 0.44 2.54
C THR A 173 4.10 1.10 3.92
N ARG A 174 4.98 0.76 4.88
CA ARG A 174 4.95 1.31 6.25
C ARG A 174 5.45 2.75 6.33
N THR A 175 6.45 3.11 5.54
CA THR A 175 7.08 4.44 5.62
C THR A 175 6.29 5.53 4.91
N GLY A 176 5.09 5.22 4.37
CA GLY A 176 4.28 6.20 3.65
C GLY A 176 4.99 6.80 2.42
N LYS A 177 6.17 6.27 2.04
CA LYS A 177 6.84 6.53 0.77
C LYS A 177 6.19 5.77 -0.38
N VAL A 178 4.97 5.28 -0.13
CA VAL A 178 4.09 4.89 -1.22
C VAL A 178 3.98 6.11 -2.11
N ALA A 179 4.18 5.92 -3.40
CA ALA A 179 4.17 7.00 -4.38
C ALA A 179 2.75 7.61 -4.55
N THR A 180 2.21 8.13 -3.45
CA THR A 180 0.92 8.83 -3.39
C THR A 180 0.91 10.09 -4.25
N ARG A 181 2.07 10.55 -4.67
CA ARG A 181 2.19 11.67 -5.63
C ARG A 181 1.62 11.36 -7.02
N TRP A 182 1.43 10.09 -7.38
CA TRP A 182 0.84 9.72 -8.67
C TRP A 182 -0.68 9.70 -8.65
N SER A 183 -1.32 9.41 -7.52
CA SER A 183 -2.78 9.47 -7.41
C SER A 183 -3.31 10.91 -7.25
N VAL A 184 -2.46 11.84 -6.79
CA VAL A 184 -2.80 13.26 -6.71
C VAL A 184 -2.61 13.98 -8.06
N SER A 185 -1.84 13.42 -8.99
CA SER A 185 -1.66 13.95 -10.35
C SER A 185 -2.78 13.58 -11.34
N GLY A 186 -3.88 12.98 -10.88
CA GLY A 186 -5.14 12.97 -11.60
C GLY A 186 -5.59 14.41 -11.81
N GLY A 187 -5.70 14.85 -13.06
CA GLY A 187 -5.90 16.22 -13.46
C GLY A 187 -7.04 17.00 -12.78
N PRO A 188 -7.20 18.29 -13.05
CA PRO A 188 -7.92 19.27 -12.22
C PRO A 188 -9.44 19.09 -12.05
N ASN A 189 -10.03 17.95 -12.39
CA ASN A 189 -11.48 17.77 -12.49
C ASN A 189 -12.06 16.56 -11.74
N HIS A 190 -11.55 16.21 -10.56
CA HIS A 190 -12.27 15.25 -9.71
C HIS A 190 -12.72 15.92 -8.41
N PRO A 191 -13.90 16.58 -8.39
CA PRO A 191 -14.58 16.91 -7.15
C PRO A 191 -15.15 15.58 -6.62
N GLY A 192 -14.50 14.95 -5.66
CA GLY A 192 -15.03 13.69 -5.16
C GLY A 192 -14.13 13.00 -4.16
N VAL A 193 -14.69 11.96 -3.62
CA VAL A 193 -14.00 10.99 -2.79
C VAL A 193 -13.38 9.96 -3.71
N LEU A 194 -12.06 9.82 -3.68
CA LEU A 194 -11.35 8.73 -4.31
C LEU A 194 -11.02 7.69 -3.25
N LEU A 195 -11.55 6.48 -3.40
CA LEU A 195 -11.18 5.32 -2.59
C LEU A 195 -10.33 4.39 -3.45
N GLU A 196 -9.11 4.16 -3.04
CA GLU A 196 -8.17 3.32 -3.76
C GLU A 196 -7.53 2.28 -2.82
N ASP A 197 -7.51 1.01 -3.24
CA ASP A 197 -6.79 -0.08 -2.58
C ASP A 197 -5.54 -0.37 -3.41
N LYS A 198 -4.44 0.28 -3.05
CA LYS A 198 -3.14 0.02 -3.64
C LYS A 198 -2.23 -0.65 -2.63
N GLU A 199 -1.64 -1.76 -3.02
CA GLU A 199 -0.60 -2.46 -2.25
C GLU A 199 -1.04 -2.84 -0.83
N GLY A 200 -2.38 -3.08 -0.62
CA GLY A 200 -2.99 -3.38 0.68
C GLY A 200 -2.99 -2.20 1.65
N VAL A 201 -2.77 -1.00 1.15
CA VAL A 201 -3.09 0.25 1.84
C VAL A 201 -4.34 0.82 1.20
N VAL A 202 -5.41 0.88 1.98
CA VAL A 202 -6.61 1.59 1.55
C VAL A 202 -6.33 3.08 1.67
N THR A 203 -6.50 3.78 0.56
CA THR A 203 -6.31 5.23 0.48
C THR A 203 -7.63 5.89 0.15
N GLU A 204 -8.04 6.82 0.97
CA GLU A 204 -9.21 7.65 0.75
C GLU A 204 -8.81 9.11 0.65
N VAL A 205 -9.04 9.73 -0.51
CA VAL A 205 -8.67 11.12 -0.78
C VAL A 205 -9.91 11.98 -0.90
N ARG A 206 -9.92 13.11 -0.22
CA ARG A 206 -10.92 14.18 -0.35
C ARG A 206 -10.25 15.49 -0.66
N THR A 207 -10.83 16.24 -1.58
CA THR A 207 -10.33 17.55 -1.97
C THR A 207 -11.42 18.60 -1.86
N LYS A 208 -11.02 19.80 -1.46
CA LYS A 208 -11.90 20.97 -1.46
C LYS A 208 -11.12 22.22 -1.81
N LEU A 209 -11.63 22.99 -2.75
CA LEU A 209 -11.08 24.28 -3.08
C LEU A 209 -11.58 25.31 -2.06
N VAL A 210 -10.65 26.09 -1.49
CA VAL A 210 -10.91 27.07 -0.42
C VAL A 210 -10.42 28.43 -0.88
N ASP A 211 -11.25 29.43 -0.77
CA ASP A 211 -10.94 30.81 -1.14
C ASP A 211 -10.17 31.53 -0.01
N ALA A 212 -9.00 30.98 0.30
CA ALA A 212 -8.09 31.45 1.33
C ALA A 212 -6.64 31.13 0.98
N PRO A 213 -5.66 31.91 1.50
CA PRO A 213 -4.24 31.61 1.36
C PRO A 213 -3.86 30.23 1.95
N ALA A 214 -2.82 29.59 1.41
CA ALA A 214 -2.35 28.30 1.88
C ALA A 214 -1.94 28.30 3.37
N ALA A 215 -1.42 29.42 3.87
CA ALA A 215 -1.08 29.58 5.28
C ALA A 215 -2.31 29.49 6.20
N ASP A 216 -3.45 30.04 5.80
CA ASP A 216 -4.68 30.02 6.59
C ASP A 216 -5.31 28.62 6.57
N VAL A 217 -5.32 27.97 5.40
CA VAL A 217 -5.77 26.57 5.26
C VAL A 217 -4.89 25.64 6.09
N PHE A 218 -3.57 25.83 6.06
CA PHE A 218 -2.62 25.09 6.87
C PHE A 218 -2.88 25.30 8.37
N THR A 219 -3.07 26.56 8.79
CA THR A 219 -3.35 26.90 10.19
C THR A 219 -4.64 26.25 10.66
N ALA A 220 -5.68 26.19 9.81
CA ALA A 220 -6.94 25.57 10.14
C ALA A 220 -6.78 24.08 10.47
N PHE A 221 -6.08 23.29 9.63
CA PHE A 221 -5.91 21.86 9.93
C PHE A 221 -4.77 21.57 10.90
N SER A 222 -3.73 22.37 10.96
CA SER A 222 -2.64 22.17 11.91
C SER A 222 -3.04 22.53 13.34
N SER A 223 -4.13 23.25 13.55
CA SER A 223 -4.66 23.60 14.87
C SER A 223 -5.68 22.59 15.43
N LEU A 224 -5.94 21.48 14.76
CA LEU A 224 -6.82 20.40 15.23
C LEU A 224 -6.29 19.70 16.49
N GLY A 225 -7.19 19.13 17.27
CA GLY A 225 -6.89 18.35 18.47
C GLY A 225 -6.71 19.16 19.75
N GLY A 226 -6.42 18.48 20.87
CA GLY A 226 -6.31 19.09 22.19
C GLY A 226 -7.60 19.77 22.64
N ALA A 227 -7.48 20.95 23.25
CA ALA A 227 -8.62 21.73 23.76
C ALA A 227 -9.61 22.17 22.65
N ARG A 228 -9.14 22.34 21.43
CA ARG A 228 -9.99 22.68 20.27
C ARG A 228 -10.80 21.50 19.74
N GLY A 229 -10.39 20.28 20.06
CA GLY A 229 -10.98 19.05 19.55
C GLY A 229 -10.81 18.90 18.02
N TRP A 230 -11.58 17.98 17.47
CA TRP A 230 -11.51 17.63 16.02
C TRP A 230 -12.58 18.35 15.19
N ARG A 231 -13.17 19.43 15.73
CA ARG A 231 -14.15 20.33 15.11
C ARG A 231 -15.49 19.66 14.80
N VAL A 232 -15.49 18.40 14.42
CA VAL A 232 -16.69 17.63 14.09
C VAL A 232 -16.74 16.34 14.89
N TRP A 233 -17.95 15.88 15.23
CA TRP A 233 -18.19 14.57 15.85
C TRP A 233 -17.37 14.34 17.13
N ASN A 234 -17.13 15.37 17.95
CA ASN A 234 -16.28 15.26 19.15
C ASN A 234 -16.72 14.13 20.10
N TRP A 235 -18.03 13.87 20.19
CA TRP A 235 -18.55 12.76 20.94
C TRP A 235 -18.06 11.40 20.44
N ALA A 236 -17.96 11.23 19.10
CA ALA A 236 -17.49 9.99 18.48
C ALA A 236 -15.97 9.80 18.72
N TRP A 237 -15.20 10.87 18.66
CA TRP A 237 -13.78 10.85 19.03
C TRP A 237 -13.57 10.52 20.50
N THR A 238 -14.41 11.06 21.39
CA THR A 238 -14.40 10.75 22.83
C THR A 238 -14.76 9.29 23.07
N ALA A 239 -15.85 8.80 22.49
CA ALA A 239 -16.25 7.39 22.59
C ALA A 239 -15.15 6.46 22.07
N ARG A 240 -14.54 6.77 20.91
CA ARG A 240 -13.41 6.02 20.37
C ARG A 240 -12.21 6.03 21.31
N GLY A 241 -11.91 7.18 21.94
CA GLY A 241 -10.83 7.32 22.91
C GLY A 241 -11.06 6.47 24.16
N ILE A 242 -12.30 6.38 24.66
CA ILE A 242 -12.68 5.53 25.80
C ILE A 242 -12.49 4.04 25.43
N ILE A 243 -13.00 3.62 24.28
CA ILE A 243 -12.83 2.24 23.79
C ILE A 243 -11.34 1.90 23.66
N ASP A 244 -10.54 2.81 23.10
CA ASP A 244 -9.11 2.62 22.96
C ASP A 244 -8.41 2.40 24.31
N GLN A 245 -8.78 3.18 25.33
CA GLN A 245 -8.26 3.02 26.70
C GLN A 245 -8.64 1.67 27.31
N MET A 246 -9.86 1.21 27.09
CA MET A 246 -10.33 -0.09 27.58
C MET A 246 -9.50 -1.27 27.03
N ILE A 247 -8.98 -1.13 25.82
CA ILE A 247 -8.14 -2.14 25.18
C ILE A 247 -6.63 -1.86 25.31
N GLY A 248 -6.25 -0.91 26.19
CA GLY A 248 -4.86 -0.60 26.50
C GLY A 248 -4.17 0.36 25.53
N GLY A 249 -4.93 1.15 24.77
CA GLY A 249 -4.41 2.25 23.95
C GLY A 249 -4.29 3.58 24.72
N PRO A 250 -3.68 4.60 24.09
CA PRO A 250 -3.46 5.91 24.73
C PRO A 250 -4.76 6.72 24.96
N GLY A 251 -5.79 6.52 24.16
CA GLY A 251 -6.99 7.35 24.16
C GLY A 251 -6.69 8.83 23.92
N LEU A 252 -7.56 9.74 24.42
CA LEU A 252 -7.39 11.19 24.30
C LEU A 252 -6.57 11.81 25.43
N ARG A 253 -5.88 11.02 26.27
CA ARG A 253 -5.21 11.51 27.48
C ARG A 253 -4.03 12.45 27.24
N ARG A 254 -3.40 12.36 26.06
CA ARG A 254 -2.16 13.12 25.77
C ARG A 254 -2.43 14.57 25.43
N GLY A 255 -3.61 14.86 24.88
CA GLY A 255 -3.96 16.20 24.43
C GLY A 255 -2.99 16.76 23.40
N ARG A 256 -2.81 18.09 23.44
CA ARG A 256 -1.89 18.84 22.58
C ARG A 256 -1.02 19.72 23.47
N ARG A 257 0.29 19.75 23.23
CA ARG A 257 1.26 20.51 24.03
C ARG A 257 1.17 22.01 23.75
N ASP A 258 1.19 22.40 22.48
CA ASP A 258 1.13 23.79 22.05
C ASP A 258 -0.08 24.01 21.14
N PRO A 259 -0.93 25.03 21.38
CA PRO A 259 -2.15 25.25 20.59
C PRO A 259 -1.90 25.63 19.12
N LEU A 260 -0.72 26.11 18.76
CA LEU A 260 -0.42 26.62 17.42
C LEU A 260 0.67 25.83 16.69
N VAL A 261 1.66 25.31 17.38
CA VAL A 261 2.84 24.69 16.77
C VAL A 261 2.86 23.18 17.05
N LEU A 262 3.23 22.40 16.05
CA LEU A 262 3.47 20.97 16.14
C LEU A 262 4.88 20.65 15.70
N TYR A 263 5.48 19.64 16.32
CA TYR A 263 6.81 19.14 15.96
C TYR A 263 6.73 17.66 15.58
N PRO A 264 7.53 17.20 14.61
CA PRO A 264 7.65 15.76 14.32
C PRO A 264 8.00 14.97 15.59
N GLY A 265 7.29 13.85 15.79
CA GLY A 265 7.43 13.02 16.99
C GLY A 265 6.55 13.45 18.16
N GLU A 266 5.84 14.57 18.09
CA GLU A 266 4.96 15.04 19.17
C GLU A 266 3.63 14.25 19.18
N ALA A 267 3.09 14.03 20.39
CA ALA A 267 1.78 13.40 20.57
C ALA A 267 0.68 14.45 20.41
N LEU A 268 -0.37 14.09 19.66
CA LEU A 268 -1.58 14.87 19.46
C LEU A 268 -2.78 13.96 19.72
N ASP A 269 -3.38 14.01 20.89
CA ASP A 269 -4.40 13.07 21.35
C ASP A 269 -3.91 11.61 21.21
N PHE A 270 -4.57 10.78 20.37
CA PHE A 270 -4.14 9.42 20.06
C PHE A 270 -3.32 9.31 18.76
N TRP A 271 -2.89 10.45 18.23
CA TRP A 271 -2.04 10.53 17.06
C TRP A 271 -0.61 10.90 17.44
N ARG A 272 0.31 10.63 16.54
CA ARG A 272 1.69 11.12 16.58
C ARG A 272 1.98 11.89 15.31
N VAL A 273 2.55 13.08 15.45
CA VAL A 273 3.02 13.87 14.31
C VAL A 273 4.18 13.14 13.65
N GLU A 274 4.00 12.69 12.43
CA GLU A 274 5.02 11.96 11.67
C GLU A 274 5.77 12.87 10.72
N GLU A 275 5.03 13.74 10.05
CA GLU A 275 5.60 14.74 9.14
C GLU A 275 4.88 16.08 9.31
N TYR A 276 5.66 17.15 9.38
CA TYR A 276 5.18 18.52 9.50
C TYR A 276 6.02 19.41 8.61
N GLN A 277 5.42 19.94 7.55
CA GLN A 277 6.02 20.92 6.66
C GLN A 277 5.17 22.20 6.76
N PRO A 278 5.72 23.28 7.35
CA PRO A 278 4.98 24.52 7.53
C PRO A 278 4.35 25.00 6.23
N THR A 279 3.12 25.49 6.32
CA THR A 279 2.28 25.99 5.23
C THR A 279 1.84 24.97 4.16
N SER A 280 2.27 23.73 4.24
CA SER A 280 2.00 22.78 3.16
C SER A 280 1.44 21.41 3.63
N LEU A 281 2.02 20.76 4.65
CA LEU A 281 1.69 19.37 4.95
C LEU A 281 1.73 19.06 6.45
N LEU A 282 0.72 18.28 6.89
CA LEU A 282 0.70 17.62 8.19
C LEU A 282 0.28 16.15 7.98
N ARG A 283 1.16 15.20 8.38
CA ARG A 283 0.84 13.78 8.46
C ARG A 283 0.89 13.31 9.92
N LEU A 284 -0.16 12.61 10.30
CA LEU A 284 -0.28 12.02 11.62
C LEU A 284 -0.28 10.50 11.51
N ARG A 285 0.24 9.81 12.50
CA ARG A 285 0.18 8.35 12.63
C ARG A 285 -0.71 7.99 13.82
N ALA A 286 -1.62 7.05 13.61
CA ALA A 286 -2.44 6.53 14.70
C ALA A 286 -1.62 5.71 15.69
N GLU A 287 -1.76 6.00 16.97
CA GLU A 287 -1.23 5.19 18.09
C GLU A 287 -2.35 4.45 18.84
N MET A 288 -3.61 4.72 18.45
CA MET A 288 -4.75 3.97 18.95
C MET A 288 -4.68 2.50 18.48
N LYS A 289 -5.26 1.61 19.27
CA LYS A 289 -5.34 0.18 18.94
C LYS A 289 -6.34 -0.05 17.82
N VAL A 290 -5.81 -0.35 16.65
CA VAL A 290 -6.58 -0.75 15.45
C VAL A 290 -5.95 -1.99 14.86
N PRO A 291 -6.70 -2.87 14.19
CA PRO A 291 -6.13 -4.03 13.52
C PRO A 291 -5.45 -3.65 12.20
N GLY A 292 -4.40 -2.84 12.31
CA GLY A 292 -3.67 -2.26 11.19
C GLY A 292 -2.87 -1.03 11.61
N GLN A 293 -2.51 -0.21 10.63
CA GLN A 293 -1.91 1.10 10.83
C GLN A 293 -2.70 2.15 10.04
N ALA A 294 -2.84 3.35 10.60
CA ALA A 294 -3.62 4.42 9.97
C ALA A 294 -2.87 5.75 10.02
N TRP A 295 -2.99 6.52 8.94
CA TRP A 295 -2.42 7.85 8.82
C TRP A 295 -3.41 8.80 8.17
N PRO A 296 -3.89 9.85 8.82
CA PRO A 296 -4.47 11.02 8.17
C PRO A 296 -3.35 11.98 7.75
N GLN A 297 -3.45 12.48 6.53
CA GLN A 297 -2.59 13.50 5.97
C GLN A 297 -3.43 14.66 5.47
N PHE A 298 -2.97 15.87 5.71
CA PHE A 298 -3.58 17.11 5.23
C PHE A 298 -2.56 17.90 4.45
N GLU A 299 -2.97 18.43 3.30
CA GLU A 299 -2.12 19.25 2.44
C GLU A 299 -2.85 20.53 2.02
N ALA A 300 -2.12 21.62 1.99
CA ALA A 300 -2.56 22.92 1.46
C ALA A 300 -1.76 23.20 0.18
N ILE A 301 -2.39 23.05 -0.98
CA ILE A 301 -1.76 23.22 -2.29
C ILE A 301 -2.26 24.52 -2.91
N PRO A 302 -1.39 25.55 -3.08
CA PRO A 302 -1.79 26.82 -3.69
C PRO A 302 -2.25 26.64 -5.14
N GLU A 303 -3.39 27.25 -5.50
CA GLU A 303 -3.94 27.30 -6.86
C GLU A 303 -4.40 28.71 -7.20
N GLY A 304 -3.52 29.52 -7.73
CA GLY A 304 -3.78 30.94 -7.99
C GLY A 304 -4.11 31.70 -6.70
N ASN A 305 -5.31 32.28 -6.63
CA ASN A 305 -5.80 32.99 -5.44
C ASN A 305 -6.51 32.08 -4.41
N GLN A 306 -6.64 30.79 -4.72
CA GLN A 306 -7.28 29.80 -3.87
C GLN A 306 -6.30 28.75 -3.41
N THR A 307 -6.72 27.90 -2.48
CA THR A 307 -5.92 26.79 -2.00
C THR A 307 -6.74 25.50 -2.09
N ARG A 308 -6.16 24.46 -2.67
CA ARG A 308 -6.72 23.13 -2.63
C ARG A 308 -6.35 22.47 -1.31
N LEU A 309 -7.33 22.29 -0.44
CA LEU A 309 -7.23 21.45 0.74
C LEU A 309 -7.36 19.99 0.29
N VAL A 310 -6.35 19.17 0.58
CA VAL A 310 -6.36 17.73 0.35
C VAL A 310 -6.30 17.02 1.69
N GLN A 311 -7.25 16.13 1.95
CA GLN A 311 -7.22 15.19 3.06
C GLN A 311 -7.06 13.78 2.50
N THR A 312 -6.02 13.09 2.93
CA THR A 312 -5.77 11.69 2.59
C THR A 312 -5.78 10.85 3.86
N ALA A 313 -6.62 9.83 3.88
CA ALA A 313 -6.61 8.82 4.93
C ALA A 313 -5.99 7.53 4.38
N PHE A 314 -4.93 7.07 5.02
CA PHE A 314 -4.28 5.81 4.71
C PHE A 314 -4.60 4.80 5.80
N PHE A 315 -4.93 3.58 5.41
CA PHE A 315 -5.11 2.47 6.34
C PHE A 315 -4.43 1.21 5.78
N ALA A 316 -3.47 0.67 6.51
CA ALA A 316 -2.83 -0.60 6.22
C ALA A 316 -3.43 -1.69 7.13
N PRO A 317 -4.46 -2.42 6.67
CA PRO A 317 -5.10 -3.45 7.47
C PRO A 317 -4.14 -4.60 7.76
N THR A 318 -4.26 -5.21 8.96
CA THR A 318 -3.51 -6.40 9.33
C THR A 318 -4.45 -7.59 9.36
N GLY A 319 -4.32 -8.48 8.37
CA GLY A 319 -5.12 -9.69 8.24
C GLY A 319 -6.61 -9.44 8.00
N PHE A 320 -7.39 -10.52 8.08
CA PHE A 320 -8.84 -10.49 7.86
C PHE A 320 -9.58 -9.49 8.76
N PHE A 321 -9.24 -9.46 10.04
CA PHE A 321 -9.88 -8.55 10.99
C PHE A 321 -9.59 -7.07 10.71
N GLY A 322 -8.44 -6.76 10.11
CA GLY A 322 -8.15 -5.40 9.64
C GLY A 322 -9.09 -4.96 8.52
N TRP A 323 -9.36 -5.84 7.59
CA TRP A 323 -10.32 -5.58 6.50
C TRP A 323 -11.76 -5.49 7.00
N LEU A 324 -12.17 -6.42 7.87
CA LEU A 324 -13.51 -6.39 8.46
C LEU A 324 -13.73 -5.10 9.27
N TYR A 325 -12.74 -4.68 10.04
CA TYR A 325 -12.76 -3.42 10.76
C TYR A 325 -12.94 -2.25 9.80
N TRP A 326 -12.13 -2.17 8.73
CA TRP A 326 -12.20 -1.07 7.77
C TRP A 326 -13.59 -0.96 7.14
N TYR A 327 -14.09 -2.04 6.55
CA TYR A 327 -15.41 -2.01 5.91
C TYR A 327 -16.55 -1.74 6.90
N GLY A 328 -16.43 -2.23 8.13
CA GLY A 328 -17.42 -1.97 9.18
C GLY A 328 -17.50 -0.52 9.62
N ILE A 329 -16.35 0.16 9.72
CA ILE A 329 -16.31 1.57 10.15
C ILE A 329 -16.40 2.56 8.98
N TYR A 330 -16.20 2.11 7.74
CA TYR A 330 -16.11 2.98 6.56
C TYR A 330 -17.28 3.95 6.40
N PRO A 331 -18.57 3.56 6.58
CA PRO A 331 -19.68 4.50 6.47
C PRO A 331 -19.58 5.68 7.45
N PHE A 332 -19.10 5.43 8.67
CA PHE A 332 -18.87 6.46 9.68
C PHE A 332 -17.65 7.33 9.33
N HIS A 333 -16.55 6.70 8.91
CA HIS A 333 -15.34 7.39 8.43
C HIS A 333 -15.65 8.33 7.28
N ALA A 334 -16.37 7.85 6.27
CA ALA A 334 -16.75 8.62 5.11
C ALA A 334 -17.48 9.91 5.50
N ARG A 335 -18.39 9.82 6.46
CA ARG A 335 -19.16 10.98 6.94
C ARG A 335 -18.30 11.92 7.79
N ILE A 336 -17.60 11.39 8.79
CA ILE A 336 -16.73 12.17 9.68
C ILE A 336 -15.69 12.96 8.88
N PHE A 337 -15.03 12.33 7.93
CA PHE A 337 -13.98 12.98 7.14
C PHE A 337 -14.53 14.01 6.14
N SER A 338 -15.70 13.78 5.58
CA SER A 338 -16.40 14.78 4.75
C SER A 338 -16.74 16.04 5.56
N ASP A 339 -17.27 15.83 6.76
CA ASP A 339 -17.62 16.93 7.65
C ASP A 339 -16.35 17.65 8.15
N LEU A 340 -15.27 16.93 8.40
CA LEU A 340 -13.98 17.47 8.84
C LEU A 340 -13.34 18.38 7.77
N VAL A 341 -13.27 17.93 6.51
CA VAL A 341 -12.78 18.76 5.39
C VAL A 341 -13.60 20.04 5.27
N SER A 342 -14.92 19.93 5.44
CA SER A 342 -15.83 21.08 5.36
C SER A 342 -15.64 22.05 6.53
N ALA A 343 -15.38 21.54 7.73
CA ALA A 343 -15.10 22.36 8.90
C ALA A 343 -13.75 23.07 8.78
N ILE A 344 -12.69 22.36 8.34
CA ILE A 344 -11.36 22.96 8.08
C ILE A 344 -11.47 24.10 7.05
N ALA A 345 -12.18 23.86 5.94
CA ALA A 345 -12.37 24.86 4.92
C ALA A 345 -13.11 26.11 5.44
N LYS A 346 -14.10 25.92 6.30
CA LYS A 346 -14.83 27.03 6.96
C LYS A 346 -13.94 27.79 7.92
N ASP A 347 -13.12 27.11 8.70
CA ASP A 347 -12.20 27.74 9.64
C ASP A 347 -11.13 28.57 8.93
N ALA A 348 -10.63 28.11 7.78
CA ALA A 348 -9.66 28.83 6.95
C ALA A 348 -10.21 30.16 6.39
N LEU A 349 -11.53 30.25 6.21
CA LEU A 349 -12.20 31.49 5.77
C LEU A 349 -12.46 32.47 6.92
N SER A 350 -12.33 32.01 8.18
CA SER A 350 -12.52 32.86 9.36
C SER A 350 -11.15 33.02 10.03
N PRO A 351 -10.44 34.15 9.83
CA PRO A 351 -9.11 34.33 10.41
C PRO A 351 -9.17 34.17 11.94
N LEU A 352 -8.22 33.39 12.50
CA LEU A 352 -8.09 33.08 13.93
C LEU A 352 -7.68 34.31 14.78
N GLY A 353 -8.32 35.44 14.56
CA GLY A 353 -7.99 36.70 15.19
C GLY A 353 -9.17 37.58 15.64
N GLY A 354 -10.40 37.05 15.63
CA GLY A 354 -11.59 37.82 15.96
C GLY A 354 -12.38 37.26 17.15
N SER A 355 -11.76 37.14 18.32
CA SER A 355 -12.50 37.13 19.59
C SER A 355 -11.82 38.11 20.54
N SER A 356 -12.31 39.36 20.48
CA SER A 356 -12.21 40.33 21.58
C SER A 356 -12.87 39.78 22.84
#